data_5d9953ef49e1b83904ae6fcaaf4cd686
#
_entry.id   5d9953ef49e1b83904ae6fcaaf4cd686
#
_cell.length_a   1.000
_cell.length_b   1.000
_cell.length_c   1.000
_cell.angle_alpha   90.00
_cell.angle_beta   90.00
_cell.angle_gamma   90.00
#
_symmetry.space_group_name_H-M   'P 1'
#
loop_
_entity.id
_entity.type
_entity.pdbx_description
1 polymer ?
#
loop_
_entity_poly.entity_id
_entity_poly.type
_entity_poly.pdbx_seq_one_letter_code
_entity_poly.pdbx_strand_id
1 'polypeptide(L)'
;ELTKGKAGFEIYDGFKPQPGEKIFTKTVNSCFKESGLLEYLREKQAKEVVIAGLMTDYCIDATVKCGFEHGFSIIVPKHANTTTDNEYMTGKQTYEYYNGFIWQGRYAHCISPEETIERMKR
;
A
#
# COMPACT_ATOMS: atom_id res chain seq x y z
N GLU A 1 0.47 -17.90 -8.53
CA GLU A 1 -0.85 -17.44 -8.93
C GLU A 1 -1.68 -17.06 -7.71
N LEU A 2 -2.34 -15.89 -7.76
CA LEU A 2 -3.10 -15.33 -6.63
C LEU A 2 -4.55 -15.87 -6.61
N THR A 3 -4.68 -17.18 -6.60
CA THR A 3 -5.98 -17.86 -6.60
C THR A 3 -6.32 -18.34 -5.19
N LYS A 4 -7.49 -17.98 -4.69
CA LYS A 4 -7.98 -18.40 -3.37
C LYS A 4 -7.89 -19.91 -3.21
N GLY A 5 -7.34 -20.37 -2.11
CA GLY A 5 -7.08 -21.80 -1.85
C GLY A 5 -5.73 -22.31 -2.32
N LYS A 6 -4.91 -21.44 -2.91
CA LYS A 6 -3.54 -21.76 -3.31
C LYS A 6 -2.54 -21.06 -2.40
N ALA A 7 -1.37 -21.65 -2.20
CA ALA A 7 -0.34 -21.10 -1.31
C ALA A 7 0.06 -19.65 -1.67
N GLY A 8 0.08 -19.32 -2.97
CA GLY A 8 0.41 -17.96 -3.41
C GLY A 8 -0.63 -16.90 -3.06
N PHE A 9 -1.82 -17.30 -2.63
CA PHE A 9 -2.87 -16.37 -2.18
C PHE A 9 -2.71 -16.00 -0.70
N GLU A 10 -2.06 -16.86 0.08
CA GLU A 10 -1.94 -16.66 1.52
C GLU A 10 -0.97 -15.51 1.86
N ILE A 11 -1.24 -14.86 2.98
CA ILE A 11 -0.34 -13.83 3.49
C ILE A 11 0.99 -14.49 3.87
N TYR A 12 2.09 -13.89 3.42
CA TYR A 12 3.43 -14.38 3.73
C TYR A 12 3.63 -14.49 5.26
N ASP A 13 4.18 -15.61 5.71
CA ASP A 13 4.34 -15.89 7.14
C ASP A 13 5.08 -14.79 7.92
N GLY A 14 6.02 -14.10 7.27
CA GLY A 14 6.74 -12.98 7.86
C GLY A 14 5.85 -11.78 8.19
N PHE A 15 4.64 -11.70 7.61
CA PHE A 15 3.67 -10.63 7.84
C PHE A 15 2.38 -11.16 8.47
N LYS A 16 2.47 -12.27 9.19
CA LYS A 16 1.30 -12.92 9.79
C LYS A 16 0.50 -11.93 10.65
N PRO A 17 -0.81 -11.78 10.36
CA PRO A 17 -1.64 -10.86 11.12
C PRO A 17 -1.69 -11.20 12.61
N GLN A 18 -1.65 -10.18 13.44
CA GLN A 18 -1.81 -10.32 14.89
C GLN A 18 -3.29 -10.41 15.25
N PRO A 19 -3.64 -10.95 16.44
CA PRO A 19 -5.03 -10.95 16.90
C PRO A 19 -5.61 -9.53 16.89
N GLY A 20 -6.80 -9.38 16.32
CA GLY A 20 -7.48 -8.09 16.22
C GLY A 20 -7.21 -7.30 14.96
N GLU A 21 -6.21 -7.68 14.18
CA GLU A 21 -5.97 -7.06 12.88
C GLU A 21 -6.99 -7.55 11.85
N LYS A 22 -7.53 -6.64 11.07
CA LYS A 22 -8.48 -6.96 10.01
C LYS A 22 -7.78 -7.42 8.75
N ILE A 23 -8.37 -8.43 8.11
CA ILE A 23 -7.91 -8.94 6.82
C ILE A 23 -9.01 -8.65 5.80
N PHE A 24 -8.64 -7.97 4.71
CA PHE A 24 -9.56 -7.66 3.62
C PHE A 24 -9.13 -8.39 2.36
N THR A 25 -10.09 -8.91 1.62
CA THR A 25 -9.83 -9.53 0.31
C THR A 25 -10.22 -8.54 -0.78
N LYS A 26 -9.38 -8.42 -1.78
CA LYS A 26 -9.64 -7.58 -2.95
C LYS A 26 -9.51 -8.37 -4.24
N THR A 27 -10.20 -7.94 -5.28
CA THR A 27 -10.20 -8.58 -6.60
C THR A 27 -9.68 -7.67 -7.71
N VAL A 28 -9.29 -6.44 -7.36
CA VAL A 28 -8.72 -5.44 -8.27
C VAL A 28 -7.46 -4.84 -7.64
N ASN A 29 -6.76 -3.97 -8.37
CA ASN A 29 -5.50 -3.41 -7.88
C ASN A 29 -5.68 -2.56 -6.61
N SER A 30 -6.65 -1.66 -6.59
CA SER A 30 -6.90 -0.81 -5.42
C SER A 30 -7.45 -1.61 -4.26
N CYS A 31 -6.91 -1.37 -3.07
CA CYS A 31 -7.45 -1.93 -1.83
C CYS A 31 -8.81 -1.34 -1.43
N PHE A 32 -9.24 -0.25 -2.06
CA PHE A 32 -10.45 0.47 -1.67
C PHE A 32 -11.71 0.01 -2.41
N LYS A 33 -11.56 -0.67 -3.55
CA LYS A 33 -12.73 -1.03 -4.34
C LYS A 33 -13.37 -2.33 -3.84
N GLU A 34 -14.60 -2.21 -3.34
CA GLU A 34 -15.44 -3.35 -2.98
C GLU A 34 -14.80 -4.35 -2.02
N SER A 35 -13.93 -3.85 -1.14
CA SER A 35 -13.22 -4.68 -0.15
C SER A 35 -13.74 -4.51 1.27
N GLY A 36 -14.48 -3.43 1.53
CA GLY A 36 -14.89 -3.05 2.88
C GLY A 36 -13.86 -2.19 3.62
N LEU A 37 -12.66 -2.00 3.05
CA LEU A 37 -11.60 -1.24 3.71
C LEU A 37 -11.97 0.23 3.91
N LEU A 38 -12.57 0.86 2.91
CA LEU A 38 -12.93 2.28 3.00
C LEU A 38 -13.90 2.54 4.16
N GLU A 39 -14.93 1.73 4.26
CA GLU A 39 -15.93 1.82 5.32
C GLU A 39 -15.30 1.59 6.69
N TYR A 40 -14.43 0.61 6.80
CA TYR A 40 -13.70 0.31 8.02
C TYR A 40 -12.84 1.49 8.49
N LEU A 41 -12.08 2.09 7.57
CA LEU A 41 -11.24 3.24 7.89
C LEU A 41 -12.07 4.45 8.32
N ARG A 42 -13.22 4.68 7.68
CA ARG A 42 -14.14 5.76 8.06
C ARG A 42 -14.77 5.54 9.43
N GLU A 43 -15.17 4.32 9.74
CA GLU A 43 -15.68 3.96 11.07
C GLU A 43 -14.62 4.21 12.16
N LYS A 44 -13.35 3.92 11.85
CA LYS A 44 -12.23 4.19 12.75
C LYS A 44 -11.81 5.66 12.77
N GLN A 45 -12.45 6.49 11.96
CA GLN A 45 -12.10 7.91 11.82
C GLN A 45 -10.63 8.12 11.43
N ALA A 46 -10.09 7.20 10.65
CA ALA A 46 -8.72 7.28 10.16
C ALA A 46 -8.57 8.50 9.25
N LYS A 47 -7.49 9.23 9.43
CA LYS A 47 -7.16 10.39 8.60
C LYS A 47 -5.89 10.14 7.81
N GLU A 48 -5.02 9.34 8.33
CA GLU A 48 -3.72 9.02 7.76
C GLU A 48 -3.61 7.52 7.57
N VAL A 49 -3.14 7.09 6.39
CA VAL A 49 -3.02 5.67 6.05
C VAL A 49 -1.61 5.39 5.56
N VAL A 50 -0.98 4.40 6.18
CA VAL A 50 0.34 3.92 5.77
C VAL A 50 0.15 2.77 4.79
N ILE A 51 0.80 2.86 3.63
CA ILE A 51 0.69 1.86 2.57
C ILE A 51 2.05 1.25 2.27
N ALA A 52 2.12 -0.08 2.31
CA ALA A 52 3.31 -0.86 2.00
C ALA A 52 2.90 -2.14 1.27
N GLY A 53 3.84 -2.77 0.57
CA GLY A 53 3.61 -4.05 -0.10
C GLY A 53 4.06 -4.08 -1.55
N LEU A 54 3.30 -4.77 -2.39
CA LEU A 54 3.64 -4.94 -3.81
C LEU A 54 2.38 -4.97 -4.68
N MET A 55 2.50 -4.69 -5.95
CA MET A 55 3.70 -4.17 -6.63
C MET A 55 3.57 -2.67 -6.76
N THR A 56 4.70 -1.98 -6.74
CA THR A 56 4.80 -0.52 -6.80
C THR A 56 3.89 0.11 -7.85
N ASP A 57 4.01 -0.35 -9.11
CA ASP A 57 3.34 0.24 -10.28
C ASP A 57 1.94 -0.32 -10.55
N TYR A 58 1.45 -1.21 -9.71
CA TYR A 58 0.10 -1.80 -9.85
C TYR A 58 -0.75 -1.56 -8.61
N CYS A 59 -0.77 -2.52 -7.69
CA CYS A 59 -1.65 -2.45 -6.52
C CYS A 59 -1.31 -1.28 -5.59
N ILE A 60 -0.03 -0.97 -5.43
CA ILE A 60 0.39 0.12 -4.54
C ILE A 60 0.01 1.46 -5.17
N ASP A 61 0.36 1.69 -6.45
CA ASP A 61 -0.01 2.94 -7.13
C ASP A 61 -1.52 3.19 -7.12
N ALA A 62 -2.30 2.17 -7.47
CA ALA A 62 -3.76 2.28 -7.47
C ALA A 62 -4.30 2.61 -6.08
N THR A 63 -3.76 1.98 -5.03
CA THR A 63 -4.20 2.20 -3.65
C THR A 63 -3.80 3.59 -3.15
N VAL A 64 -2.57 4.02 -3.44
CA VAL A 64 -2.08 5.36 -3.07
C VAL A 64 -2.98 6.45 -3.67
N LYS A 65 -3.20 6.41 -4.96
CA LYS A 65 -4.00 7.42 -5.67
C LYS A 65 -5.45 7.39 -5.22
N CYS A 66 -6.03 6.20 -5.13
CA CYS A 66 -7.41 6.04 -4.71
C CYS A 66 -7.63 6.53 -3.27
N GLY A 67 -6.72 6.17 -2.36
CA GLY A 67 -6.79 6.63 -0.96
C GLY A 67 -6.67 8.14 -0.84
N PHE A 68 -5.75 8.74 -1.61
CA PHE A 68 -5.63 10.19 -1.68
C PHE A 68 -6.93 10.85 -2.15
N GLU A 69 -7.52 10.33 -3.21
CA GLU A 69 -8.76 10.90 -3.75
C GLU A 69 -9.97 10.68 -2.84
N HIS A 70 -9.92 9.68 -1.95
CA HIS A 70 -10.91 9.51 -0.88
C HIS A 70 -10.68 10.44 0.32
N GLY A 71 -9.65 11.27 0.29
CA GLY A 71 -9.40 12.29 1.31
C GLY A 71 -8.44 11.88 2.41
N PHE A 72 -7.79 10.73 2.30
CA PHE A 72 -6.79 10.32 3.29
C PHE A 72 -5.43 10.98 3.02
N SER A 73 -4.70 11.28 4.08
CA SER A 73 -3.28 11.59 4.01
C SER A 73 -2.53 10.27 3.88
N ILE A 74 -1.79 10.10 2.78
CA ILE A 74 -1.13 8.83 2.49
C ILE A 74 0.35 8.92 2.85
N ILE A 75 0.83 7.92 3.57
CA ILE A 75 2.25 7.76 3.87
C ILE A 75 2.74 6.48 3.21
N VAL A 76 3.85 6.59 2.49
CA VAL A 76 4.54 5.45 1.90
C VAL A 76 5.95 5.40 2.49
N PRO A 77 6.24 4.45 3.38
CA PRO A 77 7.58 4.34 3.95
C PRO A 77 8.58 3.98 2.86
N LYS A 78 9.74 4.62 2.89
CA LYS A 78 10.83 4.28 1.96
C LYS A 78 11.22 2.82 2.10
N HIS A 79 11.50 2.18 0.97
CA HIS A 79 11.88 0.77 0.87
C HIS A 79 10.81 -0.22 1.33
N ALA A 80 9.56 0.21 1.45
CA ALA A 80 8.46 -0.65 1.90
C ALA A 80 7.53 -1.08 0.76
N ASN A 81 7.91 -0.85 -0.48
CA ASN A 81 7.22 -1.39 -1.64
C ASN A 81 8.22 -1.84 -2.69
N THR A 82 7.82 -2.76 -3.55
CA THR A 82 8.72 -3.35 -4.54
C THR A 82 7.95 -3.75 -5.80
N THR A 83 8.69 -3.96 -6.89
CA THR A 83 8.17 -4.46 -8.14
C THR A 83 9.26 -5.21 -8.92
N THR A 84 8.91 -5.71 -10.08
CA THR A 84 9.82 -6.46 -10.96
C THR A 84 10.24 -5.62 -12.17
N ASP A 85 11.29 -6.07 -12.86
CA ASP A 85 11.70 -5.48 -14.13
C ASP A 85 10.62 -5.69 -15.19
N ASN A 86 10.54 -4.75 -16.13
CA ASN A 86 9.71 -4.88 -17.32
C ASN A 86 10.51 -4.43 -18.55
N GLU A 87 9.89 -4.42 -19.72
CA GLU A 87 10.56 -4.08 -20.97
C GLU A 87 11.01 -2.61 -21.08
N TYR A 88 10.52 -1.75 -20.21
CA TYR A 88 10.84 -0.31 -20.22
C TYR A 88 11.76 0.11 -19.09
N MET A 89 11.64 -0.51 -17.91
CA MET A 89 12.34 -0.07 -16.69
C MET A 89 12.71 -1.26 -15.83
N THR A 90 13.83 -1.14 -15.11
CA THR A 90 14.14 -2.08 -14.04
C THR A 90 13.17 -1.86 -12.86
N GLY A 91 13.03 -2.85 -12.00
CA GLY A 91 12.23 -2.70 -10.78
C GLY A 91 12.72 -1.55 -9.91
N LYS A 92 14.03 -1.36 -9.83
CA LYS A 92 14.63 -0.23 -9.09
C LYS A 92 14.24 1.11 -9.70
N GLN A 93 14.32 1.25 -11.03
CA GLN A 93 13.92 2.48 -11.72
C GLN A 93 12.44 2.78 -11.52
N THR A 94 11.60 1.76 -11.62
CA THR A 94 10.16 1.90 -11.37
C THR A 94 9.89 2.36 -9.94
N TYR A 95 10.54 1.73 -8.97
CA TYR A 95 10.44 2.14 -7.56
C TYR A 95 10.81 3.63 -7.39
N GLU A 96 11.94 4.03 -7.91
CA GLU A 96 12.42 5.42 -7.79
C GLU A 96 11.48 6.40 -8.48
N TYR A 97 10.95 6.03 -9.63
CA TYR A 97 10.02 6.87 -10.40
C TYR A 97 8.73 7.13 -9.63
N TYR A 98 8.11 6.09 -9.07
CA TYR A 98 6.86 6.24 -8.33
C TYR A 98 7.08 6.89 -6.96
N ASN A 99 8.01 6.40 -6.17
CA ASN A 99 8.25 6.92 -4.82
C ASN A 99 8.83 8.33 -4.83
N GLY A 100 9.75 8.62 -5.74
CA GLY A 100 10.44 9.90 -5.79
C GLY A 100 9.78 10.96 -6.66
N PHE A 101 8.97 10.56 -7.63
CA PHE A 101 8.38 11.50 -8.60
C PHE A 101 6.86 11.48 -8.62
N ILE A 102 6.25 10.32 -8.91
CA ILE A 102 4.78 10.28 -9.08
C ILE A 102 4.05 10.60 -7.78
N TRP A 103 4.44 9.98 -6.67
CA TRP A 103 3.70 10.11 -5.40
C TRP A 103 4.17 11.27 -4.53
N GLN A 104 5.48 11.45 -4.41
CA GLN A 104 6.05 12.41 -3.45
C GLN A 104 5.53 13.83 -3.66
N GLY A 105 4.90 14.37 -2.63
CA GLY A 105 4.38 15.73 -2.62
C GLY A 105 3.12 15.94 -3.44
N ARG A 106 2.63 14.91 -4.13
CA ARG A 106 1.39 14.98 -4.91
C ARG A 106 0.29 14.08 -4.36
N TYR A 107 0.59 12.80 -4.17
CA TYR A 107 -0.38 11.81 -3.67
C TYR A 107 -0.02 11.30 -2.28
N ALA A 108 1.25 11.34 -1.90
CA ALA A 108 1.71 10.74 -0.66
C ALA A 108 2.92 11.47 -0.09
N HIS A 109 3.21 11.17 1.17
CA HIS A 109 4.45 11.53 1.83
C HIS A 109 5.32 10.29 1.89
N CYS A 110 6.40 10.27 1.10
CA CYS A 110 7.36 9.17 1.07
C CYS A 110 8.48 9.48 2.06
N ILE A 111 8.36 8.97 3.27
CA ILE A 111 9.21 9.30 4.42
C ILE A 111 9.99 8.07 4.90
N SER A 112 10.92 8.26 5.82
CA SER A 112 11.68 7.13 6.36
C SER A 112 10.79 6.17 7.16
N PRO A 113 11.20 4.89 7.29
CA PRO A 113 10.49 3.96 8.16
C PRO A 113 10.42 4.46 9.60
N GLU A 114 11.49 5.07 10.09
CA GLU A 114 11.59 5.60 11.45
C GLU A 114 10.55 6.71 11.69
N GLU A 115 10.46 7.66 10.77
CA GLU A 115 9.47 8.74 10.83
C GLU A 115 8.04 8.19 10.73
N THR A 116 7.83 7.18 9.89
CA THR A 116 6.54 6.50 9.76
C THR A 116 6.12 5.90 11.11
N ILE A 117 7.01 5.17 11.76
CA ILE A 117 6.75 4.55 13.07
C ILE A 117 6.41 5.62 14.12
N GLU A 118 7.14 6.72 14.14
CA GLU A 118 6.84 7.82 15.05
C GLU A 118 5.44 8.41 14.83
N ARG A 119 5.03 8.56 13.58
CA ARG A 119 3.66 9.03 13.26
C ARG A 119 2.59 8.04 13.70
N MET A 120 2.84 6.75 13.55
CA MET A 120 1.89 5.70 13.95
C MET A 120 1.67 5.64 15.47
N LYS A 121 2.61 6.16 16.25
CA LYS A 121 2.50 6.21 17.73
C LYS A 121 1.64 7.36 18.25
N ARG A 122 1.25 8.28 17.39
CA ARG A 122 0.48 9.48 17.80
C ARG A 122 -1.03 9.19 17.94
#